data_c0765429e3134d5d2c806b65f9c54ccd
#
_entry.id   c0765429e3134d5d2c806b65f9c54ccd
#
_cell.length_a   1.000
_cell.length_b   1.000
_cell.length_c   1.000
_cell.angle_alpha   90.00
_cell.angle_beta   90.00
_cell.angle_gamma   90.00
#
_symmetry.space_group_name_H-M   'P 1'
#
loop_
_entity.id
_entity.type
_entity.pdbx_description
1 polymer ?
#
loop_
_entity_poly.entity_id
_entity_poly.type
_entity_poly.pdbx_seq_one_letter_code
_entity_poly.pdbx_strand_id
1 'polypeptide(L)'
;MEKMSDNKSYRVLSILSQLQQGKTVNKEQESIRYQVAERTIQRDIADIQCFLQDQASETGEIQEVIFDRKINGYRLEKKIKSEFEPKELLAVCKILLESRALVKEELFPILHKLMRCCVREEDQQQMEEFLKNEMYHYTELHHGKKLLDRLWILEQAVREHRYIEIQYKKLKDSAVVQRKVKPVGIMFSEFYFYMTAYIENTEKKKDSSCSGDTFPSPTIYRIDRLEKLSILPEHFQVPYRDRFEEGEFRKRIQFMYGGKLRILRLKCTRQSLEAVLDRLPTAEVVKEIEDGEFVVQAEVFGDGVDMWLKGQENITLMMGVTEDGNREKSID
;
A
#
# COMPACT_ATOMS: atom_id res chain seq x y z
N MET A 1 -14.77 2.54 -54.50
CA MET A 1 -15.09 2.46 -53.07
C MET A 1 -16.51 1.90 -52.88
N GLU A 2 -16.86 0.86 -53.59
CA GLU A 2 -18.15 0.18 -53.55
C GLU A 2 -17.89 -1.29 -53.20
N LYS A 3 -18.26 -1.72 -52.04
CA LYS A 3 -18.48 -3.12 -51.58
C LYS A 3 -18.17 -3.40 -50.12
N MET A 4 -17.91 -2.38 -49.26
CA MET A 4 -17.70 -2.63 -47.83
C MET A 4 -18.99 -2.51 -46.97
N SER A 5 -20.09 -1.95 -47.52
CA SER A 5 -21.32 -1.71 -46.77
C SER A 5 -22.20 -2.94 -46.57
N ASP A 6 -22.05 -4.00 -47.36
CA ASP A 6 -22.91 -5.19 -47.34
C ASP A 6 -22.32 -6.39 -46.57
N ASN A 7 -21.18 -6.24 -45.98
CA ASN A 7 -20.53 -7.31 -45.18
C ASN A 7 -21.02 -7.29 -43.74
N LYS A 8 -21.80 -8.32 -43.34
CA LYS A 8 -22.31 -8.50 -41.97
C LYS A 8 -21.19 -8.40 -40.94
N SER A 9 -20.06 -9.06 -41.16
CA SER A 9 -18.92 -9.09 -40.22
C SER A 9 -18.36 -7.70 -39.99
N TYR A 10 -18.19 -6.89 -41.04
CA TYR A 10 -17.70 -5.52 -40.93
C TYR A 10 -18.68 -4.64 -40.14
N ARG A 11 -19.99 -4.78 -40.39
CA ARG A 11 -21.03 -4.04 -39.69
C ARG A 11 -21.07 -4.36 -38.20
N VAL A 12 -21.06 -5.66 -37.85
CA VAL A 12 -21.06 -6.13 -36.46
C VAL A 12 -19.82 -5.61 -35.72
N LEU A 13 -18.60 -5.75 -36.30
CA LEU A 13 -17.36 -5.26 -35.73
C LEU A 13 -17.35 -3.73 -35.56
N SER A 14 -17.90 -3.00 -36.54
CA SER A 14 -17.97 -1.54 -36.46
C SER A 14 -18.93 -1.07 -35.35
N ILE A 15 -20.08 -1.73 -35.19
CA ILE A 15 -21.04 -1.46 -34.09
C ILE A 15 -20.38 -1.78 -32.74
N LEU A 16 -19.73 -2.94 -32.60
CA LEU A 16 -19.00 -3.33 -31.41
C LEU A 16 -17.93 -2.31 -31.05
N SER A 17 -17.13 -1.88 -32.01
CA SER A 17 -16.09 -0.87 -31.82
C SER A 17 -16.65 0.47 -31.35
N GLN A 18 -17.80 0.92 -31.88
CA GLN A 18 -18.47 2.14 -31.42
C GLN A 18 -18.93 1.98 -29.95
N LEU A 19 -19.53 0.86 -29.61
CA LEU A 19 -19.96 0.57 -28.24
C LEU A 19 -18.77 0.53 -27.27
N GLN A 20 -17.66 -0.09 -27.66
CA GLN A 20 -16.43 -0.14 -26.86
C GLN A 20 -15.79 1.24 -26.65
N GLN A 21 -15.96 2.16 -27.60
CA GLN A 21 -15.53 3.56 -27.48
C GLN A 21 -16.48 4.41 -26.60
N GLY A 22 -17.50 3.80 -26.01
CA GLY A 22 -18.49 4.51 -25.18
C GLY A 22 -19.51 5.31 -25.99
N LYS A 23 -19.60 5.09 -27.31
CA LYS A 23 -20.60 5.75 -28.17
C LYS A 23 -21.95 5.06 -28.05
N THR A 24 -23.00 5.83 -28.22
CA THR A 24 -24.36 5.31 -28.31
C THR A 24 -24.67 4.90 -29.75
N VAL A 25 -25.24 3.73 -29.94
CA VAL A 25 -25.64 3.17 -31.22
C VAL A 25 -27.15 3.28 -31.36
N ASN A 26 -27.63 4.08 -32.30
CA ASN A 26 -29.05 4.22 -32.62
C ASN A 26 -29.40 3.36 -33.82
N LYS A 27 -30.45 2.51 -33.72
CA LYS A 27 -30.87 1.58 -34.78
C LYS A 27 -31.18 2.25 -36.10
N GLU A 28 -31.91 3.35 -36.05
CA GLU A 28 -32.33 4.10 -37.23
C GLU A 28 -31.14 4.71 -37.95
N GLN A 29 -30.22 5.32 -37.21
CA GLN A 29 -29.00 5.92 -37.79
C GLN A 29 -28.11 4.88 -38.45
N GLU A 30 -27.89 3.74 -37.79
CA GLU A 30 -27.06 2.67 -38.34
C GLU A 30 -27.76 1.94 -39.51
N SER A 31 -29.11 1.84 -39.51
CA SER A 31 -29.86 1.30 -40.64
C SER A 31 -29.67 2.12 -41.89
N ILE A 32 -29.70 3.45 -41.78
CA ILE A 32 -29.43 4.38 -42.87
C ILE A 32 -27.96 4.28 -43.34
N ARG A 33 -27.04 4.26 -42.37
CA ARG A 33 -25.59 4.21 -42.65
C ARG A 33 -25.19 2.97 -43.43
N TYR A 34 -25.76 1.83 -43.11
CA TYR A 34 -25.45 0.54 -43.73
C TYR A 34 -26.46 0.11 -44.81
N GLN A 35 -27.48 0.92 -45.05
CA GLN A 35 -28.54 0.65 -46.05
C GLN A 35 -29.23 -0.71 -45.82
N VAL A 36 -29.50 -1.06 -44.54
CA VAL A 36 -30.18 -2.28 -44.12
C VAL A 36 -31.40 -1.96 -43.28
N ALA A 37 -32.32 -2.91 -43.15
CA ALA A 37 -33.49 -2.72 -42.27
C ALA A 37 -33.07 -2.65 -40.79
N GLU A 38 -33.80 -1.87 -39.97
CA GLU A 38 -33.56 -1.79 -38.52
C GLU A 38 -33.58 -3.15 -37.80
N ARG A 39 -34.39 -4.10 -38.29
CA ARG A 39 -34.38 -5.49 -37.82
C ARG A 39 -33.04 -6.19 -38.01
N THR A 40 -32.29 -5.81 -39.06
CA THR A 40 -30.94 -6.34 -39.29
C THR A 40 -29.96 -5.81 -38.26
N ILE A 41 -30.00 -4.51 -37.97
CA ILE A 41 -29.22 -3.91 -36.90
C ILE A 41 -29.54 -4.52 -35.53
N GLN A 42 -30.84 -4.78 -35.26
CA GLN A 42 -31.25 -5.42 -34.02
C GLN A 42 -30.69 -6.84 -33.86
N ARG A 43 -30.61 -7.62 -34.96
CA ARG A 43 -29.96 -8.95 -34.97
C ARG A 43 -28.47 -8.84 -34.75
N ASP A 44 -27.80 -7.88 -35.40
CA ASP A 44 -26.37 -7.63 -35.22
C ASP A 44 -26.04 -7.27 -33.75
N ILE A 45 -26.89 -6.49 -33.10
CA ILE A 45 -26.77 -6.17 -31.67
C ILE A 45 -26.96 -7.43 -30.81
N ALA A 46 -27.92 -8.29 -31.15
CA ALA A 46 -28.13 -9.57 -30.45
C ALA A 46 -26.91 -10.49 -30.61
N ASP A 47 -26.30 -10.55 -31.79
CA ASP A 47 -25.07 -11.31 -32.02
C ASP A 47 -23.91 -10.77 -31.16
N ILE A 48 -23.79 -9.43 -31.03
CA ILE A 48 -22.80 -8.80 -30.15
C ILE A 48 -23.08 -9.15 -28.68
N GLN A 49 -24.34 -9.15 -28.24
CA GLN A 49 -24.72 -9.55 -26.86
C GLN A 49 -24.33 -11.01 -26.59
N CYS A 50 -24.59 -11.93 -27.50
CA CYS A 50 -24.17 -13.32 -27.36
C CYS A 50 -22.64 -13.45 -27.28
N PHE A 51 -21.91 -12.77 -28.15
CA PHE A 51 -20.44 -12.77 -28.13
C PHE A 51 -19.87 -12.24 -26.81
N LEU A 52 -20.42 -11.18 -26.26
CA LEU A 52 -19.97 -10.59 -24.99
C LEU A 52 -20.32 -11.51 -23.80
N GLN A 53 -21.44 -12.25 -23.86
CA GLN A 53 -21.76 -13.26 -22.85
C GLN A 53 -20.79 -14.45 -22.88
N ASP A 54 -20.42 -14.91 -24.06
CA ASP A 54 -19.44 -15.99 -24.21
C ASP A 54 -18.06 -15.54 -23.69
N GLN A 55 -17.64 -14.33 -24.06
CA GLN A 55 -16.40 -13.73 -23.51
C GLN A 55 -16.44 -13.59 -21.98
N ALA A 56 -17.57 -13.19 -21.40
CA ALA A 56 -17.71 -13.07 -19.95
C ALA A 56 -17.43 -14.40 -19.23
N SER A 57 -17.78 -15.52 -19.85
CA SER A 57 -17.52 -16.86 -19.31
C SER A 57 -16.04 -17.23 -19.31
N GLU A 58 -15.25 -16.68 -20.25
CA GLU A 58 -13.81 -16.94 -20.37
C GLU A 58 -12.95 -15.95 -19.57
N THR A 59 -13.32 -14.67 -19.60
CA THR A 59 -12.49 -13.58 -19.03
C THR A 59 -12.94 -13.13 -17.65
N GLY A 60 -14.18 -13.45 -17.24
CA GLY A 60 -14.79 -12.96 -16.01
C GLY A 60 -15.29 -11.49 -16.08
N GLU A 61 -15.05 -10.79 -17.19
CA GLU A 61 -15.53 -9.42 -17.40
C GLU A 61 -16.94 -9.44 -17.98
N ILE A 62 -17.93 -8.98 -17.23
CA ILE A 62 -19.31 -8.88 -17.71
C ILE A 62 -19.50 -7.56 -18.46
N GLN A 63 -19.68 -7.64 -19.77
CA GLN A 63 -20.05 -6.51 -20.62
C GLN A 63 -21.46 -6.77 -21.17
N GLU A 64 -22.36 -5.81 -21.01
CA GLU A 64 -23.75 -5.95 -21.44
C GLU A 64 -24.15 -4.77 -22.32
N VAL A 65 -24.76 -5.05 -23.49
CA VAL A 65 -25.32 -4.00 -24.33
C VAL A 65 -26.75 -3.74 -23.89
N ILE A 66 -27.00 -2.58 -23.33
CA ILE A 66 -28.34 -2.17 -22.85
C ILE A 66 -28.95 -1.11 -23.75
N PHE A 67 -30.28 -1.10 -23.86
CA PHE A 67 -31.04 -0.05 -24.53
C PHE A 67 -31.43 1.04 -23.54
N ASP A 68 -30.90 2.24 -23.74
CA ASP A 68 -31.25 3.40 -22.93
C ASP A 68 -32.38 4.20 -23.61
N ARG A 69 -33.55 4.22 -22.96
CA ARG A 69 -34.74 4.92 -23.48
C ARG A 69 -34.58 6.44 -23.56
N LYS A 70 -33.74 7.03 -22.69
CA LYS A 70 -33.57 8.49 -22.63
C LYS A 70 -32.83 9.02 -23.86
N ILE A 71 -31.84 8.24 -24.33
CA ILE A 71 -31.02 8.60 -25.50
C ILE A 71 -31.45 7.84 -26.76
N ASN A 72 -32.51 7.03 -26.68
CA ASN A 72 -33.04 6.19 -27.77
C ASN A 72 -31.93 5.41 -28.51
N GLY A 73 -31.06 4.73 -27.74
CA GLY A 73 -29.92 4.02 -28.33
C GLY A 73 -29.34 2.95 -27.42
N TYR A 74 -28.50 2.10 -27.99
CA TYR A 74 -27.77 1.08 -27.28
C TYR A 74 -26.45 1.61 -26.80
N ARG A 75 -26.08 1.28 -25.56
CA ARG A 75 -24.77 1.54 -24.97
C ARG A 75 -24.18 0.29 -24.35
N LEU A 76 -22.87 0.23 -24.28
CA LEU A 76 -22.16 -0.84 -23.59
C LEU A 76 -22.01 -0.47 -22.12
N GLU A 77 -22.59 -1.28 -21.26
CA GLU A 77 -22.30 -1.25 -19.83
C GLU A 77 -21.25 -2.30 -19.50
N LYS A 78 -20.17 -1.87 -18.89
CA LYS A 78 -19.22 -2.76 -18.26
C LYS A 78 -19.68 -2.98 -16.84
N LYS A 79 -20.28 -4.12 -16.57
CA LYS A 79 -20.47 -4.59 -15.20
C LYS A 79 -19.13 -5.12 -14.72
N ILE A 80 -18.33 -4.24 -14.14
CA ILE A 80 -17.18 -4.69 -13.36
C ILE A 80 -17.80 -5.55 -12.27
N LYS A 81 -17.50 -6.85 -12.29
CA LYS A 81 -17.79 -7.70 -11.14
C LYS A 81 -16.91 -7.11 -10.05
N SER A 82 -17.50 -6.25 -9.22
CA SER A 82 -16.78 -5.69 -8.09
C SER A 82 -16.29 -6.88 -7.28
N GLU A 83 -14.99 -7.10 -7.26
CA GLU A 83 -14.38 -8.14 -6.44
C GLU A 83 -14.44 -7.77 -4.97
N PHE A 84 -14.66 -6.47 -4.67
CA PHE A 84 -14.82 -5.96 -3.31
C PHE A 84 -16.29 -5.90 -2.89
N GLU A 85 -16.58 -6.45 -1.73
CA GLU A 85 -17.83 -6.16 -1.05
C GLU A 85 -17.78 -4.76 -0.41
N PRO A 86 -18.90 -4.02 -0.32
CA PRO A 86 -18.91 -2.68 0.28
C PRO A 86 -18.29 -2.61 1.67
N LYS A 87 -18.48 -3.66 2.50
CA LYS A 87 -17.89 -3.75 3.84
C LYS A 87 -16.36 -3.85 3.82
N GLU A 88 -15.78 -4.54 2.83
CA GLU A 88 -14.33 -4.68 2.69
C GLU A 88 -13.72 -3.34 2.28
N LEU A 89 -14.33 -2.67 1.30
CA LEU A 89 -13.88 -1.36 0.88
C LEU A 89 -14.02 -0.32 1.99
N LEU A 90 -15.11 -0.36 2.77
CA LEU A 90 -15.29 0.51 3.93
C LEU A 90 -14.13 0.37 4.92
N ALA A 91 -13.75 -0.86 5.25
CA ALA A 91 -12.62 -1.12 6.15
C ALA A 91 -11.30 -0.53 5.61
N VAL A 92 -11.00 -0.73 4.32
CA VAL A 92 -9.81 -0.16 3.67
C VAL A 92 -9.82 1.36 3.71
N CYS A 93 -10.96 2.00 3.37
CA CYS A 93 -11.08 3.45 3.40
C CYS A 93 -10.90 4.03 4.82
N LYS A 94 -11.46 3.37 5.85
CA LYS A 94 -11.27 3.76 7.25
C LYS A 94 -9.80 3.73 7.67
N ILE A 95 -9.09 2.66 7.34
CA ILE A 95 -7.65 2.51 7.62
C ILE A 95 -6.85 3.61 6.89
N LEU A 96 -7.16 3.89 5.62
CA LEU A 96 -6.48 4.93 4.85
C LEU A 96 -6.70 6.32 5.44
N LEU A 97 -7.92 6.66 5.86
CA LEU A 97 -8.24 7.94 6.51
C LEU A 97 -7.53 8.07 7.86
N GLU A 98 -7.58 7.04 8.71
CA GLU A 98 -6.94 7.05 10.03
C GLU A 98 -5.41 7.11 9.93
N SER A 99 -4.83 6.53 8.89
CA SER A 99 -3.37 6.56 8.68
C SER A 99 -2.82 7.98 8.54
N ARG A 100 -3.59 8.93 8.02
CA ARG A 100 -3.20 10.31 7.75
C ARG A 100 -1.90 10.45 6.94
N ALA A 101 -1.50 9.38 6.25
CA ALA A 101 -0.19 9.26 5.60
C ALA A 101 -0.02 10.16 4.38
N LEU A 102 -1.12 10.51 3.72
CA LEU A 102 -1.13 11.27 2.48
C LEU A 102 -1.86 12.61 2.66
N VAL A 103 -1.48 13.60 1.87
CA VAL A 103 -2.21 14.88 1.80
C VAL A 103 -3.57 14.67 1.11
N LYS A 104 -4.54 15.56 1.36
CA LYS A 104 -5.89 15.50 0.76
C LYS A 104 -5.86 15.37 -0.76
N GLU A 105 -4.97 16.12 -1.40
CA GLU A 105 -4.81 16.12 -2.85
C GLU A 105 -4.39 14.75 -3.43
N GLU A 106 -3.75 13.90 -2.63
CA GLU A 106 -3.38 12.52 -3.02
C GLU A 106 -4.43 11.51 -2.55
N LEU A 107 -4.87 11.62 -1.29
CA LEU A 107 -5.75 10.62 -0.68
C LEU A 107 -7.17 10.65 -1.27
N PHE A 108 -7.80 11.82 -1.41
CA PHE A 108 -9.19 11.91 -1.81
C PHE A 108 -9.44 11.38 -3.22
N PRO A 109 -8.59 11.69 -4.24
CA PRO A 109 -8.71 11.04 -5.53
C PRO A 109 -8.60 9.51 -5.49
N ILE A 110 -7.77 8.96 -4.58
CA ILE A 110 -7.65 7.50 -4.39
C ILE A 110 -8.96 6.94 -3.83
N LEU A 111 -9.50 7.53 -2.75
CA LEU A 111 -10.76 7.11 -2.16
C LEU A 111 -11.92 7.15 -3.17
N HIS A 112 -12.05 8.24 -3.94
CA HIS A 112 -13.07 8.34 -4.98
C HIS A 112 -12.89 7.31 -6.09
N LYS A 113 -11.64 7.01 -6.52
CA LYS A 113 -11.39 5.94 -7.50
C LYS A 113 -11.77 4.58 -6.96
N LEU A 114 -11.41 4.28 -5.71
CA LEU A 114 -11.77 3.03 -5.05
C LEU A 114 -13.30 2.86 -4.98
N MET A 115 -14.04 3.89 -4.55
CA MET A 115 -15.49 3.84 -4.49
C MET A 115 -16.13 3.65 -5.88
N ARG A 116 -15.60 4.34 -6.91
CA ARG A 116 -16.15 4.21 -8.28
C ARG A 116 -15.83 2.89 -8.95
N CYS A 117 -14.63 2.34 -8.71
CA CYS A 117 -14.16 1.16 -9.44
C CYS A 117 -14.43 -0.15 -8.69
N CYS A 118 -14.56 -0.10 -7.37
CA CYS A 118 -14.58 -1.30 -6.53
C CYS A 118 -15.95 -1.63 -5.94
N VAL A 119 -16.97 -0.77 -6.07
CA VAL A 119 -18.33 -1.08 -5.63
C VAL A 119 -19.36 -0.78 -6.72
N ARG A 120 -20.56 -1.38 -6.60
CA ARG A 120 -21.65 -1.17 -7.52
C ARG A 120 -22.15 0.28 -7.43
N GLU A 121 -22.70 0.79 -8.51
CA GLU A 121 -23.23 2.16 -8.58
C GLU A 121 -24.29 2.45 -7.49
N GLU A 122 -25.11 1.45 -7.17
CA GLU A 122 -26.12 1.52 -6.11
C GLU A 122 -25.54 1.69 -4.69
N ASP A 123 -24.33 1.15 -4.43
CA ASP A 123 -23.66 1.20 -3.14
C ASP A 123 -22.77 2.44 -2.97
N GLN A 124 -22.43 3.13 -4.07
CA GLN A 124 -21.48 4.26 -4.05
C GLN A 124 -21.99 5.41 -3.18
N GLN A 125 -23.25 5.77 -3.31
CA GLN A 125 -23.84 6.86 -2.53
C GLN A 125 -23.80 6.58 -1.03
N GLN A 126 -24.09 5.34 -0.64
CA GLN A 126 -24.03 4.92 0.76
C GLN A 126 -22.60 4.96 1.30
N MET A 127 -21.61 4.53 0.50
CA MET A 127 -20.21 4.61 0.85
C MET A 127 -19.74 6.05 1.05
N GLU A 128 -20.14 6.96 0.16
CA GLU A 128 -19.85 8.39 0.31
C GLU A 128 -20.42 8.97 1.59
N GLU A 129 -21.67 8.61 1.94
CA GLU A 129 -22.29 9.04 3.18
C GLU A 129 -21.53 8.54 4.43
N PHE A 130 -21.09 7.28 4.43
CA PHE A 130 -20.34 6.71 5.55
C PHE A 130 -18.99 7.38 5.78
N LEU A 131 -18.34 7.86 4.73
CA LEU A 131 -16.99 8.44 4.81
C LEU A 131 -17.01 9.98 4.87
N LYS A 132 -18.15 10.61 4.57
CA LYS A 132 -18.28 12.07 4.42
C LYS A 132 -17.77 12.86 5.62
N ASN A 133 -18.14 12.45 6.82
CA ASN A 133 -17.74 13.17 8.05
C ASN A 133 -16.24 13.09 8.28
N GLU A 134 -15.62 11.91 8.12
CA GLU A 134 -14.18 11.72 8.31
C GLU A 134 -13.37 12.43 7.22
N MET A 135 -13.82 12.39 5.97
CA MET A 135 -13.19 13.15 4.89
C MET A 135 -13.26 14.66 5.14
N TYR A 136 -14.40 15.17 5.62
CA TYR A 136 -14.56 16.60 5.93
C TYR A 136 -13.58 17.05 7.02
N HIS A 137 -13.45 16.27 8.09
CA HIS A 137 -12.58 16.56 9.23
C HIS A 137 -11.15 16.01 9.08
N TYR A 138 -10.81 15.44 7.93
CA TYR A 138 -9.48 14.91 7.70
C TYR A 138 -8.40 15.97 7.94
N THR A 139 -7.48 15.68 8.83
CA THR A 139 -6.38 16.56 9.19
C THR A 139 -5.07 16.04 8.63
N GLU A 140 -4.47 16.78 7.73
CA GLU A 140 -3.18 16.45 7.13
C GLU A 140 -2.03 16.53 8.12
N LEU A 141 -0.96 15.82 7.86
CA LEU A 141 0.28 15.96 8.60
C LEU A 141 0.96 17.31 8.28
N HIS A 142 1.65 17.87 9.26
CA HIS A 142 2.28 19.19 9.16
C HIS A 142 3.32 19.32 8.04
N HIS A 143 3.87 18.23 7.52
CA HIS A 143 4.84 18.32 6.42
C HIS A 143 4.21 18.78 5.10
N GLY A 144 2.91 18.52 4.84
CA GLY A 144 2.17 18.94 3.65
C GLY A 144 2.76 18.48 2.31
N LYS A 145 3.57 17.43 2.30
CA LYS A 145 4.27 16.96 1.09
C LYS A 145 3.53 15.84 0.41
N LYS A 146 3.47 15.89 -0.93
CA LYS A 146 3.02 14.78 -1.78
C LYS A 146 4.08 13.69 -1.79
N LEU A 147 3.65 12.45 -1.64
CA LEU A 147 4.55 11.32 -1.46
C LEU A 147 4.43 10.24 -2.53
N LEU A 148 3.33 10.14 -3.26
CA LEU A 148 3.08 9.03 -4.20
C LEU A 148 4.17 8.85 -5.25
N ASP A 149 4.59 9.94 -5.91
CA ASP A 149 5.65 9.88 -6.92
C ASP A 149 6.99 9.43 -6.30
N ARG A 150 7.29 9.91 -5.08
CA ARG A 150 8.52 9.52 -4.38
C ARG A 150 8.51 8.06 -3.98
N LEU A 151 7.37 7.57 -3.48
CA LEU A 151 7.18 6.16 -3.16
C LEU A 151 7.41 5.28 -4.39
N TRP A 152 6.84 5.67 -5.52
CA TRP A 152 7.00 4.94 -6.78
C TRP A 152 8.46 4.89 -7.24
N ILE A 153 9.14 6.04 -7.24
CA ILE A 153 10.56 6.15 -7.63
C ILE A 153 11.44 5.30 -6.71
N LEU A 154 11.20 5.35 -5.39
CA LEU A 154 11.96 4.59 -4.41
C LEU A 154 11.73 3.08 -4.57
N GLU A 155 10.47 2.65 -4.78
CA GLU A 155 10.14 1.24 -4.99
C GLU A 155 10.82 0.67 -6.25
N GLN A 156 10.87 1.46 -7.33
CA GLN A 156 11.63 1.08 -8.52
C GLN A 156 13.11 0.89 -8.20
N ALA A 157 13.72 1.81 -7.44
CA ALA A 157 15.12 1.70 -7.08
C ALA A 157 15.42 0.48 -6.19
N VAL A 158 14.51 0.14 -5.26
CA VAL A 158 14.58 -1.07 -4.43
C VAL A 158 14.51 -2.32 -5.32
N ARG A 159 13.50 -2.41 -6.18
CA ARG A 159 13.30 -3.56 -7.06
C ARG A 159 14.43 -3.79 -8.04
N GLU A 160 14.99 -2.70 -8.59
CA GLU A 160 16.08 -2.74 -9.56
C GLU A 160 17.46 -2.80 -8.89
N HIS A 161 17.54 -2.78 -7.56
CA HIS A 161 18.79 -2.74 -6.80
C HIS A 161 19.72 -1.59 -7.25
N ARG A 162 19.16 -0.39 -7.43
CA ARG A 162 19.90 0.79 -7.87
C ARG A 162 20.27 1.68 -6.71
N TYR A 163 21.50 2.17 -6.74
CA TYR A 163 21.89 3.23 -5.81
C TYR A 163 21.04 4.48 -6.02
N ILE A 164 20.77 5.16 -4.92
CA ILE A 164 20.15 6.47 -4.93
C ILE A 164 21.02 7.48 -4.20
N GLU A 165 20.98 8.72 -4.68
CA GLU A 165 21.51 9.88 -3.98
C GLU A 165 20.38 10.66 -3.36
N ILE A 166 20.49 10.93 -2.06
CA ILE A 166 19.48 11.65 -1.29
C ILE A 166 20.05 12.89 -0.61
N GLN A 167 19.26 13.96 -0.57
CA GLN A 167 19.44 15.05 0.38
C GLN A 167 18.40 14.89 1.48
N TYR A 168 18.87 14.66 2.69
CA TYR A 168 18.01 14.34 3.84
C TYR A 168 18.12 15.40 4.93
N LYS A 169 16.98 15.96 5.35
CA LYS A 169 16.89 16.92 6.44
C LYS A 169 16.76 16.20 7.77
N LYS A 170 17.79 16.28 8.60
CA LYS A 170 17.79 15.67 9.93
C LYS A 170 16.77 16.34 10.86
N LEU A 171 16.27 15.55 11.84
CA LEU A 171 15.33 16.06 12.84
C LEU A 171 16.03 16.97 13.87
N LYS A 172 17.19 16.52 14.34
CA LYS A 172 17.84 17.09 15.54
C LYS A 172 18.39 18.51 15.32
N ASP A 173 18.98 18.77 14.17
CA ASP A 173 19.71 20.00 13.89
C ASP A 173 19.23 20.70 12.60
N SER A 174 18.19 20.17 11.97
CA SER A 174 17.69 20.60 10.66
C SER A 174 18.75 20.63 9.55
N ALA A 175 19.93 20.06 9.79
CA ALA A 175 20.99 19.98 8.79
C ALA A 175 20.58 19.09 7.63
N VAL A 176 20.90 19.53 6.42
CA VAL A 176 20.71 18.73 5.21
C VAL A 176 22.00 17.96 4.91
N VAL A 177 21.90 16.66 4.86
CA VAL A 177 23.01 15.77 4.53
C VAL A 177 22.79 15.12 3.17
N GLN A 178 23.86 15.05 2.37
CA GLN A 178 23.85 14.32 1.10
C GLN A 178 24.46 12.93 1.31
N ARG A 179 23.79 11.91 0.78
CA ARG A 179 24.23 10.52 0.94
C ARG A 179 23.94 9.70 -0.31
N LYS A 180 24.87 8.83 -0.66
CA LYS A 180 24.63 7.73 -1.60
C LYS A 180 24.28 6.50 -0.78
N VAL A 181 23.14 5.89 -1.07
CA VAL A 181 22.60 4.77 -0.28
C VAL A 181 22.09 3.64 -1.17
N LYS A 182 22.06 2.45 -0.61
CA LYS A 182 21.45 1.23 -1.16
C LYS A 182 20.06 1.08 -0.55
N PRO A 183 18.98 1.46 -1.23
CA PRO A 183 17.61 1.28 -0.69
C PRO A 183 17.26 -0.20 -0.71
N VAL A 184 16.68 -0.71 0.36
CA VAL A 184 16.35 -2.13 0.52
C VAL A 184 14.89 -2.38 0.87
N GLY A 185 14.13 -1.36 1.23
CA GLY A 185 12.70 -1.51 1.49
C GLY A 185 12.01 -0.19 1.83
N ILE A 186 10.67 -0.20 1.70
CA ILE A 186 9.79 0.91 2.06
C ILE A 186 8.74 0.39 3.04
N MET A 187 8.59 1.06 4.16
CA MET A 187 7.64 0.67 5.19
C MET A 187 6.76 1.85 5.57
N PHE A 188 5.54 1.54 5.98
CA PHE A 188 4.64 2.48 6.64
C PHE A 188 4.55 2.15 8.13
N SER A 189 4.69 3.14 9.00
CA SER A 189 4.52 2.99 10.43
C SER A 189 3.95 4.25 11.05
N GLU A 190 2.96 4.09 11.92
CA GLU A 190 2.21 5.18 12.55
C GLU A 190 1.59 6.09 11.48
N PHE A 191 2.21 7.21 11.17
CA PHE A 191 1.71 8.22 10.21
C PHE A 191 2.63 8.42 9.01
N TYR A 192 3.79 7.76 8.95
CA TYR A 192 4.84 8.11 8.00
C TYR A 192 5.29 6.92 7.16
N PHE A 193 5.69 7.24 5.94
CA PHE A 193 6.45 6.31 5.11
C PHE A 193 7.93 6.45 5.40
N TYR A 194 8.61 5.32 5.46
CA TYR A 194 10.03 5.19 5.74
C TYR A 194 10.71 4.37 4.66
N MET A 195 11.91 4.78 4.30
CA MET A 195 12.82 4.01 3.48
C MET A 195 13.92 3.44 4.39
N THR A 196 14.19 2.15 4.25
CA THR A 196 15.35 1.48 4.84
C THR A 196 16.45 1.41 3.81
N ALA A 197 17.68 1.78 4.18
CA ALA A 197 18.79 1.78 3.26
C ALA A 197 20.16 1.62 3.98
N TYR A 198 21.14 1.03 3.30
CA TYR A 198 22.52 1.00 3.74
C TYR A 198 23.30 2.18 3.15
N ILE A 199 24.13 2.82 3.97
CA ILE A 199 24.99 3.94 3.53
C ILE A 199 26.26 3.35 2.92
N GLU A 200 26.64 3.74 1.68
CA GLU A 200 27.78 3.17 0.95
C GLU A 200 29.12 3.28 1.70
N ASN A 201 29.34 4.37 2.43
CA ASN A 201 30.64 4.63 3.07
C ASN A 201 30.79 4.04 4.49
N THR A 202 29.79 3.36 5.04
CA THR A 202 29.85 2.77 6.39
C THR A 202 30.53 1.40 6.42
N GLU A 203 30.80 0.78 5.28
CA GLU A 203 31.54 -0.49 5.22
C GLU A 203 32.97 -0.41 5.75
N LYS A 204 33.53 0.81 5.92
CA LYS A 204 34.91 1.02 6.38
C LYS A 204 35.09 1.27 7.89
N LYS A 205 34.03 1.44 8.64
CA LYS A 205 34.08 1.40 10.10
C LYS A 205 33.69 0.02 10.61
N LYS A 206 34.49 -0.99 10.29
CA LYS A 206 34.65 -2.13 11.17
C LYS A 206 35.29 -1.60 12.44
N ASP A 207 34.46 -1.22 13.41
CA ASP A 207 34.97 -1.18 14.78
C ASP A 207 35.41 -2.62 15.08
N SER A 208 36.73 -2.76 15.21
CA SER A 208 37.49 -4.00 15.42
C SER A 208 37.21 -4.61 16.80
N SER A 209 36.06 -4.40 17.39
CA SER A 209 35.70 -4.89 18.71
C SER A 209 34.43 -5.78 18.76
N CYS A 210 33.80 -6.11 17.62
CA CYS A 210 32.70 -7.08 17.60
C CYS A 210 33.09 -8.30 16.76
N SER A 211 33.54 -9.33 17.42
CA SER A 211 33.66 -10.68 16.91
C SER A 211 32.27 -11.32 16.86
N GLY A 212 31.60 -11.15 15.74
CA GLY A 212 30.29 -11.77 15.44
C GLY A 212 29.82 -11.29 14.08
N ASP A 213 29.30 -12.18 13.25
CA ASP A 213 28.75 -11.94 11.90
C ASP A 213 27.47 -11.07 11.93
N THR A 214 27.51 -9.92 12.59
CA THR A 214 26.36 -9.03 12.71
C THR A 214 26.35 -8.08 11.52
N PHE A 215 25.44 -8.30 10.58
CA PHE A 215 25.18 -7.36 9.48
C PHE A 215 24.81 -5.97 10.02
N PRO A 216 25.32 -4.90 9.41
CA PRO A 216 24.97 -3.56 9.83
C PRO A 216 23.46 -3.35 9.69
N SER A 217 22.81 -2.88 10.74
CA SER A 217 21.39 -2.53 10.68
C SER A 217 21.16 -1.42 9.64
N PRO A 218 20.14 -1.50 8.79
CA PRO A 218 19.87 -0.46 7.82
C PRO A 218 19.50 0.86 8.52
N THR A 219 19.91 1.96 7.90
CA THR A 219 19.48 3.28 8.33
C THR A 219 18.06 3.55 7.85
N ILE A 220 17.25 4.15 8.71
CA ILE A 220 15.85 4.43 8.44
C ILE A 220 15.67 5.92 8.13
N TYR A 221 15.04 6.22 7.00
CA TYR A 221 14.82 7.56 6.52
C TYR A 221 13.31 7.83 6.36
N ARG A 222 12.78 8.88 6.98
CA ARG A 222 11.43 9.35 6.70
C ARG A 222 11.37 9.95 5.29
N ILE A 223 10.44 9.48 4.45
CA ILE A 223 10.38 9.88 3.04
C ILE A 223 9.97 11.35 2.88
N ASP A 224 9.13 11.87 3.77
CA ASP A 224 8.74 13.29 3.78
C ASP A 224 9.92 14.25 4.02
N ARG A 225 11.04 13.75 4.58
CA ARG A 225 12.26 14.54 4.86
C ARG A 225 13.31 14.48 3.77
N LEU A 226 13.07 13.72 2.72
CA LEU A 226 13.90 13.74 1.53
C LEU A 226 13.68 15.08 0.81
N GLU A 227 14.70 15.91 0.73
CA GLU A 227 14.65 17.18 -0.02
C GLU A 227 14.85 16.91 -1.51
N LYS A 228 15.86 16.11 -1.86
CA LYS A 228 16.16 15.65 -3.22
C LYS A 228 16.35 14.13 -3.23
N LEU A 229 15.97 13.55 -4.35
CA LEU A 229 16.06 12.13 -4.63
C LEU A 229 16.47 11.94 -6.10
N SER A 230 17.53 11.20 -6.33
CA SER A 230 18.00 10.86 -7.69
C SER A 230 18.39 9.39 -7.73
N ILE A 231 17.87 8.66 -8.72
CA ILE A 231 18.29 7.27 -8.98
C ILE A 231 19.59 7.34 -9.78
N LEU A 232 20.59 6.59 -9.33
CA LEU A 232 21.87 6.49 -10.02
C LEU A 232 21.85 5.32 -11.04
N PRO A 233 22.64 5.38 -12.11
CA PRO A 233 22.71 4.27 -13.08
C PRO A 233 23.35 3.01 -12.52
N GLU A 234 24.07 3.11 -11.41
CA GLU A 234 24.80 2.03 -10.78
C GLU A 234 23.86 1.08 -10.03
N HIS A 235 24.13 -0.24 -10.16
CA HIS A 235 23.43 -1.30 -9.44
C HIS A 235 24.29 -1.84 -8.31
N PHE A 236 23.66 -2.26 -7.21
CA PHE A 236 24.33 -3.01 -6.15
C PHE A 236 23.86 -4.46 -6.15
N GLN A 237 24.74 -5.36 -5.71
CA GLN A 237 24.40 -6.76 -5.54
C GLN A 237 23.95 -7.02 -4.12
N VAL A 238 22.91 -7.85 -3.99
CA VAL A 238 22.41 -8.35 -2.71
C VAL A 238 22.54 -9.87 -2.75
N PRO A 239 23.54 -10.46 -2.07
CA PRO A 239 23.63 -11.91 -1.92
C PRO A 239 22.35 -12.45 -1.30
N TYR A 240 21.93 -13.66 -1.68
CA TYR A 240 20.67 -14.25 -1.21
C TYR A 240 20.59 -14.31 0.32
N ARG A 241 21.67 -14.66 0.99
CA ARG A 241 21.77 -14.73 2.46
C ARG A 241 21.63 -13.36 3.15
N ASP A 242 21.87 -12.26 2.42
CA ASP A 242 21.94 -10.89 2.96
C ASP A 242 20.70 -10.10 2.54
N ARG A 243 19.66 -10.78 2.04
CA ARG A 243 18.41 -10.15 1.67
C ARG A 243 17.74 -9.51 2.89
N PHE A 244 17.40 -8.26 2.74
CA PHE A 244 16.58 -7.58 3.72
C PHE A 244 15.14 -8.13 3.66
N GLU A 245 14.69 -8.70 4.76
CA GLU A 245 13.34 -9.23 4.90
C GLU A 245 12.49 -8.21 5.66
N GLU A 246 11.73 -7.39 4.92
CA GLU A 246 10.90 -6.33 5.51
C GLU A 246 9.94 -6.86 6.57
N GLY A 247 9.30 -8.00 6.32
CA GLY A 247 8.36 -8.62 7.25
C GLY A 247 9.01 -9.00 8.57
N GLU A 248 10.22 -9.60 8.54
CA GLU A 248 10.95 -9.97 9.75
C GLU A 248 11.49 -8.74 10.48
N PHE A 249 11.97 -7.75 9.75
CA PHE A 249 12.41 -6.49 10.35
C PHE A 249 11.25 -5.77 11.02
N ARG A 250 10.06 -5.74 10.39
CA ARG A 250 8.87 -5.08 10.90
C ARG A 250 8.35 -5.70 12.21
N LYS A 251 8.46 -7.00 12.38
CA LYS A 251 8.06 -7.66 13.63
C LYS A 251 8.84 -7.16 14.84
N ARG A 252 10.10 -6.75 14.63
CA ARG A 252 11.04 -6.40 15.69
C ARG A 252 11.22 -4.92 15.91
N ILE A 253 10.89 -4.07 14.91
CA ILE A 253 11.12 -2.63 15.03
C ILE A 253 9.89 -1.91 15.60
N GLN A 254 10.13 -1.02 16.54
CA GLN A 254 9.11 -0.15 17.12
C GLN A 254 9.40 1.33 16.81
N PHE A 255 8.35 2.09 16.44
CA PHE A 255 8.45 3.53 16.07
C PHE A 255 9.53 3.85 15.03
N MET A 256 9.96 2.85 14.26
CA MET A 256 11.03 2.98 13.26
C MET A 256 12.36 3.51 13.82
N TYR A 257 12.65 3.20 15.08
CA TYR A 257 13.96 3.38 15.69
C TYR A 257 14.79 2.10 15.52
N GLY A 258 15.71 2.14 14.57
CA GLY A 258 16.65 1.04 14.33
C GLY A 258 17.72 0.95 15.41
N GLY A 259 18.39 -0.20 15.48
CA GLY A 259 19.48 -0.46 16.43
C GLY A 259 19.84 -1.93 16.48
N LYS A 260 20.63 -2.34 17.46
CA LYS A 260 21.00 -3.74 17.69
C LYS A 260 19.75 -4.56 18.10
N LEU A 261 19.78 -5.84 17.83
CA LEU A 261 18.79 -6.79 18.32
C LEU A 261 18.88 -6.88 19.85
N ARG A 262 17.75 -6.81 20.52
CA ARG A 262 17.61 -6.92 21.98
C ARG A 262 16.56 -7.98 22.31
N ILE A 263 16.83 -8.79 23.32
CA ILE A 263 15.85 -9.70 23.90
C ILE A 263 15.34 -9.05 25.19
N LEU A 264 14.07 -8.73 25.22
CA LEU A 264 13.40 -8.12 26.37
C LEU A 264 12.64 -9.17 27.16
N ARG A 265 12.60 -9.01 28.48
CA ARG A 265 11.66 -9.71 29.37
C ARG A 265 10.82 -8.68 30.09
N LEU A 266 9.51 -8.77 29.88
CA LEU A 266 8.52 -7.85 30.40
C LEU A 266 7.65 -8.61 31.40
N LYS A 267 7.33 -7.96 32.51
CA LYS A 267 6.30 -8.41 33.45
C LYS A 267 5.05 -7.57 33.19
N CYS A 268 3.92 -8.20 32.96
CA CYS A 268 2.66 -7.51 32.71
C CYS A 268 1.48 -8.21 33.40
N THR A 269 0.43 -7.45 33.66
CA THR A 269 -0.83 -7.97 34.20
C THR A 269 -1.66 -8.62 33.08
N ARG A 270 -2.67 -9.42 33.48
CA ARG A 270 -3.64 -10.02 32.53
C ARG A 270 -4.31 -8.98 31.65
N GLN A 271 -4.61 -7.79 32.17
CA GLN A 271 -5.26 -6.70 31.41
C GLN A 271 -4.35 -6.13 30.31
N SER A 272 -3.03 -6.13 30.54
CA SER A 272 -2.05 -5.56 29.58
C SER A 272 -1.45 -6.61 28.64
N LEU A 273 -1.71 -7.90 28.89
CA LEU A 273 -1.08 -9.00 28.13
C LEU A 273 -1.41 -8.94 26.65
N GLU A 274 -2.68 -8.76 26.29
CA GLU A 274 -3.11 -8.65 24.90
C GLU A 274 -2.43 -7.48 24.19
N ALA A 275 -2.39 -6.31 24.83
CA ALA A 275 -1.71 -5.13 24.28
C ALA A 275 -0.20 -5.35 24.06
N VAL A 276 0.45 -6.13 24.94
CA VAL A 276 1.87 -6.51 24.77
C VAL A 276 2.05 -7.44 23.57
N LEU A 277 1.22 -8.47 23.45
CA LEU A 277 1.30 -9.46 22.38
C LEU A 277 0.97 -8.83 21.00
N ASP A 278 -0.02 -7.95 20.95
CA ASP A 278 -0.38 -7.21 19.73
C ASP A 278 0.69 -6.20 19.32
N ARG A 279 1.28 -5.52 20.30
CA ARG A 279 2.32 -4.51 20.02
C ARG A 279 3.65 -5.12 19.60
N LEU A 280 4.02 -6.25 20.18
CA LEU A 280 5.30 -6.93 19.95
C LEU A 280 5.06 -8.29 19.29
N PRO A 281 5.01 -8.38 17.95
CA PRO A 281 4.69 -9.62 17.24
C PRO A 281 5.64 -10.80 17.51
N THR A 282 6.80 -10.54 18.10
CA THR A 282 7.77 -11.56 18.55
C THR A 282 7.58 -11.96 20.00
N ALA A 283 6.56 -11.41 20.67
CA ALA A 283 6.33 -11.65 22.09
C ALA A 283 5.74 -13.04 22.34
N GLU A 284 6.33 -13.73 23.30
CA GLU A 284 5.88 -15.04 23.76
C GLU A 284 5.74 -15.05 25.28
N VAL A 285 4.68 -15.67 25.80
CA VAL A 285 4.49 -15.85 27.24
C VAL A 285 5.43 -16.95 27.72
N VAL A 286 6.43 -16.59 28.53
CA VAL A 286 7.42 -17.53 29.08
C VAL A 286 6.90 -18.18 30.36
N LYS A 287 6.19 -17.43 31.21
CA LYS A 287 5.71 -17.90 32.51
C LYS A 287 4.48 -17.11 32.95
N GLU A 288 3.53 -17.80 33.55
CA GLU A 288 2.48 -17.21 34.36
C GLU A 288 2.94 -17.25 35.84
N ILE A 289 2.84 -16.11 36.51
CA ILE A 289 3.18 -15.95 37.91
C ILE A 289 1.85 -15.95 38.72
N GLU A 290 1.91 -16.21 40.02
CA GLU A 290 0.77 -16.09 40.92
C GLU A 290 0.18 -14.67 40.83
N ASP A 291 -1.11 -14.51 41.06
CA ASP A 291 -1.87 -13.25 40.99
C ASP A 291 -2.20 -12.70 39.58
N GLY A 292 -2.12 -13.53 38.52
CA GLY A 292 -2.51 -13.14 37.18
C GLY A 292 -1.50 -12.22 36.48
N GLU A 293 -0.24 -12.29 36.87
CA GLU A 293 0.88 -11.65 36.22
C GLU A 293 1.60 -12.60 35.26
N PHE A 294 2.14 -12.07 34.19
CA PHE A 294 2.81 -12.83 33.15
C PHE A 294 4.21 -12.30 32.89
N VAL A 295 5.14 -13.20 32.61
CA VAL A 295 6.44 -12.87 32.05
C VAL A 295 6.40 -13.15 30.56
N VAL A 296 6.64 -12.11 29.76
CA VAL A 296 6.67 -12.16 28.30
C VAL A 296 8.09 -11.88 27.84
N GLN A 297 8.58 -12.67 26.88
CA GLN A 297 9.85 -12.42 26.21
C GLN A 297 9.60 -11.97 24.78
N ALA A 298 10.32 -10.96 24.30
CA ALA A 298 10.22 -10.44 22.93
C ALA A 298 11.58 -10.06 22.37
N GLU A 299 11.73 -10.21 21.05
CA GLU A 299 12.87 -9.72 20.30
C GLU A 299 12.54 -8.37 19.65
N VAL A 300 13.39 -7.37 19.84
CA VAL A 300 13.20 -6.03 19.28
C VAL A 300 14.50 -5.43 18.76
N PHE A 301 14.39 -4.54 17.76
CA PHE A 301 15.50 -3.73 17.30
C PHE A 301 15.50 -2.36 17.97
N GLY A 302 16.67 -1.94 18.50
CA GLY A 302 16.88 -0.60 19.03
C GLY A 302 16.03 -0.23 20.24
N ASP A 303 15.92 1.08 20.48
CA ASP A 303 15.31 1.64 21.69
C ASP A 303 13.87 2.15 21.48
N GLY A 304 13.27 1.87 20.31
CA GLY A 304 11.90 2.31 20.02
C GLY A 304 10.87 1.76 21.00
N VAL A 305 11.06 0.53 21.46
CA VAL A 305 10.19 -0.11 22.46
C VAL A 305 10.17 0.64 23.80
N ASP A 306 11.28 1.24 24.21
CA ASP A 306 11.40 1.96 25.48
C ASP A 306 10.50 3.21 25.50
N MET A 307 10.24 3.81 24.33
CA MET A 307 9.30 4.92 24.19
C MET A 307 7.86 4.45 24.46
N TRP A 308 7.50 3.26 24.00
CA TRP A 308 6.19 2.69 24.27
C TRP A 308 6.04 2.29 25.72
N LEU A 309 7.05 1.61 26.30
CA LEU A 309 7.04 1.15 27.69
C LEU A 309 6.86 2.31 28.68
N LYS A 310 7.46 3.48 28.41
CA LYS A 310 7.28 4.67 29.26
C LYS A 310 5.84 5.17 29.38
N GLY A 311 4.99 4.82 28.42
CA GLY A 311 3.57 5.14 28.47
C GLY A 311 2.68 4.07 29.09
N GLN A 312 3.26 2.97 29.62
CA GLN A 312 2.53 1.85 30.14
C GLN A 312 2.68 1.74 31.67
N GLU A 313 1.57 1.82 32.42
CA GLU A 313 1.59 1.75 33.88
C GLU A 313 1.74 0.32 34.42
N ASN A 314 1.22 -0.69 33.68
CA ASN A 314 1.10 -2.08 34.15
C ASN A 314 2.08 -3.03 33.45
N ILE A 315 3.15 -2.49 32.86
CA ILE A 315 4.19 -3.25 32.18
C ILE A 315 5.55 -2.82 32.74
N THR A 316 6.30 -3.77 33.26
CA THR A 316 7.63 -3.50 33.85
C THR A 316 8.70 -4.26 33.06
N LEU A 317 9.76 -3.56 32.65
CA LEU A 317 10.95 -4.20 32.08
C LEU A 317 11.72 -4.90 33.19
N MET A 318 11.81 -6.23 33.13
CA MET A 318 12.55 -7.03 34.11
C MET A 318 14.03 -7.08 33.80
N MET A 319 14.39 -7.25 32.54
CA MET A 319 15.78 -7.36 32.07
C MET A 319 15.82 -7.19 30.56
N GLY A 320 16.76 -6.40 30.05
CA GLY A 320 17.19 -6.38 28.64
C GLY A 320 18.55 -7.05 28.53
N VAL A 321 18.68 -8.03 27.64
CA VAL A 321 19.98 -8.67 27.31
C VAL A 321 20.27 -8.34 25.85
N THR A 322 21.43 -7.77 25.58
CA THR A 322 21.95 -7.63 24.22
C THR A 322 22.62 -8.94 23.82
N GLU A 323 22.69 -9.26 22.52
CA GLU A 323 23.44 -10.44 22.02
C GLU A 323 24.87 -10.56 22.56
N ASP A 324 25.49 -9.42 22.91
CA ASP A 324 26.84 -9.37 23.50
C ASP A 324 26.90 -9.77 24.98
N GLY A 325 25.79 -10.23 25.58
CA GLY A 325 25.75 -10.70 26.99
C GLY A 325 25.86 -9.60 28.05
N ASN A 326 25.92 -8.34 27.66
CA ASN A 326 25.93 -7.22 28.59
C ASN A 326 24.53 -6.96 29.16
N ARG A 327 24.38 -7.07 30.47
CA ARG A 327 23.15 -6.73 31.18
C ARG A 327 22.94 -5.21 31.17
N GLU A 328 21.87 -4.75 30.53
CA GLU A 328 21.44 -3.37 30.71
C GLU A 328 20.82 -3.18 32.11
N LYS A 329 21.12 -2.04 32.74
CA LYS A 329 20.56 -1.70 34.04
C LYS A 329 19.05 -1.50 33.92
N SER A 330 18.29 -1.99 34.90
CA SER A 330 16.89 -1.62 35.10
C SER A 330 16.77 -0.09 35.13
N ILE A 331 15.84 0.44 34.38
CA ILE A 331 15.45 1.83 34.50
C ILE A 331 14.48 1.89 35.70
N ASP A 332 14.99 2.38 36.83
CA ASP A 332 14.18 2.76 38.00
C ASP A 332 13.32 3.99 37.68
#